data_de560e620e0e59e8a8b06453a99e34d4
#
_entry.id   de560e620e0e59e8a8b06453a99e34d4
#
_cell.length_a   1.000
_cell.length_b   1.000
_cell.length_c   1.000
_cell.angle_alpha   90.00
_cell.angle_beta   90.00
_cell.angle_gamma   90.00
#
_symmetry.space_group_name_H-M   'P 1'
#
loop_
_entity.id
_entity.type
_entity.pdbx_description
1 polymer ?
#
loop_
_entity_poly.entity_id
_entity_poly.type
_entity_poly.pdbx_seq_one_letter_code
_entity_poly.pdbx_strand_id
1 'polypeptide(L)'
;MAEREAVFSRLARQLALSFWPGPLTMVLPRRPDASVSLLVSAGLDTLAIRMPAHALAHDLIRAAERPLAAPSANLSGTVSPTTAQHVADSLGGKVDMILDGGQTEIGLESTILKIDGERAMLLRPGGLSVEEIERLAGVKLERASASGPIEAPGMLASHYAPQARLLLNAGAPGDRDFYLDFGDSGFARRPNTLNLSRSGSVREAAANLFAYLRAADAACRAKALKAISVAPIPDRGLGEAINDRLARAAAPKPKP
;
A
#
# COMPACT_ATOMS: atom_id res chain seq x y z
N MET A 1 -24.27 -1.85 -2.92
CA MET A 1 -23.73 -0.61 -2.29
C MET A 1 -22.83 0.14 -3.29
N ALA A 2 -21.72 -0.39 -3.78
CA ALA A 2 -20.78 0.31 -4.67
C ALA A 2 -21.41 0.95 -5.93
N GLU A 3 -22.28 0.24 -6.64
CA GLU A 3 -22.97 0.76 -7.86
C GLU A 3 -23.98 1.88 -7.57
N ARG A 4 -24.30 2.17 -6.32
CA ARG A 4 -25.07 3.36 -5.93
C ARG A 4 -24.20 4.62 -5.84
N GLU A 5 -22.91 4.45 -5.69
CA GLU A 5 -21.96 5.56 -5.48
C GLU A 5 -21.20 5.92 -6.77
N ALA A 6 -20.94 4.94 -7.65
CA ALA A 6 -20.16 5.15 -8.86
C ALA A 6 -20.76 4.44 -10.09
N VAL A 7 -20.37 4.92 -11.28
CA VAL A 7 -20.77 4.34 -12.56
C VAL A 7 -19.81 3.20 -12.91
N PHE A 8 -20.35 2.00 -13.04
CA PHE A 8 -19.59 0.81 -13.43
C PHE A 8 -19.74 0.55 -14.93
N SER A 9 -18.66 0.62 -15.68
CA SER A 9 -18.59 0.13 -17.06
C SER A 9 -18.64 -1.41 -17.10
N ARG A 10 -18.67 -2.00 -18.28
CA ARG A 10 -18.57 -3.45 -18.46
C ARG A 10 -17.24 -3.96 -17.87
N LEU A 11 -16.13 -3.28 -18.18
CA LEU A 11 -14.80 -3.63 -17.66
C LEU A 11 -14.74 -3.51 -16.14
N ALA A 12 -15.29 -2.45 -15.55
CA ALA A 12 -15.30 -2.29 -14.08
C ALA A 12 -16.05 -3.43 -13.39
N ARG A 13 -17.19 -3.90 -13.95
CA ARG A 13 -17.92 -5.07 -13.43
C ARG A 13 -17.11 -6.36 -13.56
N GLN A 14 -16.46 -6.57 -14.70
CA GLN A 14 -15.59 -7.73 -14.91
C GLN A 14 -14.45 -7.79 -13.88
N LEU A 15 -13.77 -6.66 -13.65
CA LEU A 15 -12.71 -6.54 -12.66
C LEU A 15 -13.23 -6.75 -11.22
N ALA A 16 -14.40 -6.18 -10.89
CA ALA A 16 -15.04 -6.42 -9.61
C ALA A 16 -15.38 -7.90 -9.39
N LEU A 17 -15.93 -8.58 -10.36
CA LEU A 17 -16.26 -10.01 -10.27
C LEU A 17 -15.01 -10.89 -10.11
N SER A 18 -13.89 -10.48 -10.71
CA SER A 18 -12.64 -11.25 -10.66
C SER A 18 -11.85 -11.04 -9.37
N PHE A 19 -11.90 -9.82 -8.78
CA PHE A 19 -10.96 -9.42 -7.73
C PHE A 19 -11.61 -8.86 -6.45
N TRP A 20 -12.92 -8.79 -6.38
CA TRP A 20 -13.66 -8.44 -5.16
C TRP A 20 -14.43 -9.62 -4.59
N PRO A 21 -14.37 -9.82 -3.27
CA PRO A 21 -13.62 -9.04 -2.27
C PRO A 21 -12.10 -9.23 -2.41
N GLY A 22 -11.31 -8.14 -2.31
CA GLY A 22 -9.87 -8.25 -2.49
C GLY A 22 -9.09 -6.92 -2.48
N PRO A 23 -7.80 -6.99 -2.85
CA PRO A 23 -6.90 -5.85 -2.79
C PRO A 23 -6.88 -5.01 -4.08
N LEU A 24 -8.03 -4.90 -4.76
CA LEU A 24 -8.22 -4.02 -5.92
C LEU A 24 -9.08 -2.83 -5.53
N THR A 25 -8.57 -1.61 -5.73
CA THR A 25 -9.33 -0.36 -5.70
C THR A 25 -9.55 0.13 -7.12
N MET A 26 -10.77 0.50 -7.45
CA MET A 26 -11.10 1.10 -8.74
C MET A 26 -11.50 2.57 -8.54
N VAL A 27 -10.87 3.46 -9.29
CA VAL A 27 -11.27 4.88 -9.43
C VAL A 27 -12.25 4.95 -10.60
N LEU A 28 -13.51 5.24 -10.26
CA LEU A 28 -14.65 5.22 -11.17
C LEU A 28 -15.35 6.58 -11.19
N PRO A 29 -16.06 6.95 -12.27
CA PRO A 29 -16.86 8.15 -12.28
C PRO A 29 -17.91 8.12 -11.15
N ARG A 30 -17.97 9.20 -10.37
CA ARG A 30 -18.93 9.37 -9.29
C ARG A 30 -20.34 9.56 -9.87
N ARG A 31 -21.34 8.92 -9.25
CA ARG A 31 -22.72 9.18 -9.64
C ARG A 31 -23.16 10.55 -9.15
N PRO A 32 -24.03 11.27 -9.90
CA PRO A 32 -24.58 12.56 -9.47
C PRO A 32 -25.36 12.47 -8.15
N ASP A 33 -26.03 11.33 -7.92
CA ASP A 33 -26.85 11.00 -6.76
C ASP A 33 -26.09 10.19 -5.68
N ALA A 34 -24.75 10.12 -5.77
CA ALA A 34 -23.94 9.41 -4.78
C ALA A 34 -24.08 9.99 -3.36
N SER A 35 -24.24 9.10 -2.38
CA SER A 35 -24.48 9.48 -0.99
C SER A 35 -23.22 9.92 -0.23
N VAL A 36 -22.04 9.56 -0.73
CA VAL A 36 -20.76 9.91 -0.10
C VAL A 36 -20.43 11.39 -0.26
N SER A 37 -19.84 11.97 0.78
CA SER A 37 -19.38 13.37 0.77
C SER A 37 -18.33 13.63 -0.30
N LEU A 38 -18.32 14.85 -0.88
CA LEU A 38 -17.26 15.33 -1.77
C LEU A 38 -15.87 15.35 -1.11
N LEU A 39 -15.81 15.44 0.22
CA LEU A 39 -14.54 15.33 0.96
C LEU A 39 -13.85 13.98 0.72
N VAL A 40 -14.61 12.88 0.51
CA VAL A 40 -14.05 11.54 0.25
C VAL A 40 -13.34 11.48 -1.08
N SER A 41 -13.81 12.24 -2.09
CA SER A 41 -13.20 12.33 -3.42
C SER A 41 -12.25 13.52 -3.57
N ALA A 42 -11.97 14.27 -2.50
CA ALA A 42 -11.23 15.55 -2.57
C ALA A 42 -11.80 16.52 -3.62
N GLY A 43 -13.13 16.50 -3.82
CA GLY A 43 -13.84 17.33 -4.81
C GLY A 43 -13.75 16.83 -6.26
N LEU A 44 -13.14 15.65 -6.51
CA LEU A 44 -13.06 15.07 -7.84
C LEU A 44 -14.39 14.42 -8.25
N ASP A 45 -14.62 14.35 -9.57
CA ASP A 45 -15.77 13.67 -10.18
C ASP A 45 -15.61 12.14 -10.24
N THR A 46 -14.63 11.61 -9.51
CA THR A 46 -14.33 10.19 -9.40
C THR A 46 -14.29 9.73 -7.95
N LEU A 47 -14.55 8.44 -7.71
CA LEU A 47 -14.46 7.79 -6.41
C LEU A 47 -13.53 6.58 -6.48
N ALA A 48 -12.64 6.46 -5.50
CA ALA A 48 -11.83 5.27 -5.29
C ALA A 48 -12.62 4.27 -4.42
N ILE A 49 -13.09 3.19 -5.01
CA ILE A 49 -13.96 2.19 -4.35
C ILE A 49 -13.26 0.84 -4.27
N ARG A 50 -13.42 0.17 -3.15
CA ARG A 50 -12.93 -1.20 -2.92
C ARG A 50 -13.91 -2.01 -2.07
N MET A 51 -14.01 -3.31 -2.36
CA MET A 51 -14.62 -4.29 -1.47
C MET A 51 -13.51 -5.09 -0.77
N PRO A 52 -13.24 -4.86 0.54
CA PRO A 52 -12.15 -5.56 1.24
C PRO A 52 -12.46 -7.04 1.42
N ALA A 53 -11.45 -7.92 1.52
CA ALA A 53 -11.63 -9.35 1.77
C ALA A 53 -11.73 -9.70 3.26
N HIS A 54 -11.35 -8.80 4.16
CA HIS A 54 -11.26 -9.06 5.59
C HIS A 54 -12.64 -9.17 6.24
N ALA A 55 -12.93 -10.27 6.96
CA ALA A 55 -14.23 -10.56 7.55
C ALA A 55 -14.73 -9.43 8.46
N LEU A 56 -13.90 -8.97 9.41
CA LEU A 56 -14.27 -7.89 10.33
C LEU A 56 -14.59 -6.58 9.59
N ALA A 57 -13.86 -6.26 8.50
CA ALA A 57 -14.17 -5.08 7.68
C ALA A 57 -15.52 -5.21 6.96
N HIS A 58 -15.85 -6.41 6.48
CA HIS A 58 -17.15 -6.72 5.90
C HIS A 58 -18.28 -6.56 6.90
N ASP A 59 -18.11 -7.10 8.11
CA ASP A 59 -19.12 -7.02 9.16
C ASP A 59 -19.36 -5.60 9.60
N LEU A 60 -18.28 -4.80 9.71
CA LEU A 60 -18.38 -3.36 10.00
C LEU A 60 -19.15 -2.61 8.92
N ILE A 61 -18.84 -2.83 7.63
CA ILE A 61 -19.53 -2.19 6.50
C ILE A 61 -21.02 -2.62 6.48
N ARG A 62 -21.31 -3.90 6.77
CA ARG A 62 -22.67 -4.42 6.83
C ARG A 62 -23.45 -3.83 7.98
N ALA A 63 -22.84 -3.73 9.16
CA ALA A 63 -23.45 -3.13 10.34
C ALA A 63 -23.69 -1.62 10.19
N ALA A 64 -22.79 -0.91 9.47
CA ALA A 64 -22.94 0.51 9.18
C ALA A 64 -24.00 0.80 8.10
N GLU A 65 -24.39 -0.21 7.28
CA GLU A 65 -25.34 -0.10 6.15
C GLU A 65 -24.99 1.00 5.13
N ARG A 66 -23.74 1.47 5.11
CA ARG A 66 -23.24 2.54 4.24
C ARG A 66 -21.77 2.36 3.87
N PRO A 67 -21.28 3.02 2.79
CA PRO A 67 -19.86 3.07 2.47
C PRO A 67 -19.07 3.71 3.62
N LEU A 68 -17.85 3.23 3.84
CA LEU A 68 -16.93 3.78 4.85
C LEU A 68 -15.70 4.40 4.17
N ALA A 69 -15.32 5.61 4.57
CA ALA A 69 -14.05 6.20 4.17
C ALA A 69 -12.91 5.56 4.98
N ALA A 70 -11.91 5.02 4.30
CA ALA A 70 -10.83 4.26 4.92
C ALA A 70 -9.45 4.72 4.42
N PRO A 71 -8.92 5.86 4.90
CA PRO A 71 -7.52 6.24 4.69
C PRO A 71 -6.59 5.31 5.46
N SER A 72 -5.27 5.41 5.22
CA SER A 72 -4.28 4.71 6.06
C SER A 72 -4.30 5.26 7.50
N ALA A 73 -4.28 4.36 8.49
CA ALA A 73 -4.40 4.71 9.90
C ALA A 73 -3.04 5.07 10.54
N ASN A 74 -2.36 6.07 9.97
CA ASN A 74 -1.05 6.59 10.44
C ASN A 74 -0.95 8.10 10.19
N LEU A 75 0.06 8.76 10.75
CA LEU A 75 0.40 10.13 10.40
C LEU A 75 0.80 10.22 8.92
N SER A 76 0.34 11.25 8.23
CA SER A 76 0.62 11.46 6.81
C SER A 76 2.13 11.39 6.52
N GLY A 77 2.49 10.71 5.42
CA GLY A 77 3.87 10.55 4.98
C GLY A 77 4.69 9.50 5.73
N THR A 78 4.23 8.96 6.86
CA THR A 78 4.94 7.94 7.63
C THR A 78 4.66 6.52 7.13
N VAL A 79 5.41 5.52 7.66
CA VAL A 79 5.24 4.11 7.31
C VAL A 79 3.85 3.60 7.68
N SER A 80 3.15 2.95 6.74
CA SER A 80 1.82 2.40 6.95
C SER A 80 1.78 1.37 8.07
N PRO A 81 0.67 1.29 8.86
CA PRO A 81 0.49 0.28 9.90
C PRO A 81 0.09 -1.06 9.30
N THR A 82 0.49 -2.16 9.94
CA THR A 82 0.10 -3.53 9.59
C THR A 82 -0.49 -4.31 10.76
N THR A 83 -0.59 -3.67 11.93
CA THR A 83 -1.20 -4.22 13.15
C THR A 83 -1.96 -3.13 13.90
N ALA A 84 -2.89 -3.51 14.78
CA ALA A 84 -3.59 -2.58 15.67
C ALA A 84 -2.60 -1.78 16.56
N GLN A 85 -1.52 -2.42 17.03
CA GLN A 85 -0.49 -1.75 17.82
C GLN A 85 0.20 -0.64 17.02
N HIS A 86 0.49 -0.85 15.71
CA HIS A 86 1.06 0.21 14.85
C HIS A 86 0.13 1.41 14.70
N VAL A 87 -1.20 1.18 14.71
CA VAL A 87 -2.20 2.25 14.70
C VAL A 87 -2.18 3.01 16.01
N ALA A 88 -2.20 2.29 17.14
CA ALA A 88 -2.15 2.88 18.48
C ALA A 88 -0.87 3.74 18.66
N ASP A 89 0.28 3.23 18.22
CA ASP A 89 1.57 3.97 18.30
C ASP A 89 1.59 5.21 17.41
N SER A 90 0.87 5.20 16.28
CA SER A 90 0.87 6.30 15.31
C SER A 90 -0.17 7.38 15.63
N LEU A 91 -1.37 6.97 16.03
CA LEU A 91 -2.51 7.88 16.21
C LEU A 91 -2.86 8.10 17.67
N GLY A 92 -2.51 7.17 18.57
CA GLY A 92 -2.78 7.31 20.00
C GLY A 92 -4.22 7.69 20.27
N GLY A 93 -4.43 8.71 21.12
CA GLY A 93 -5.76 9.23 21.47
C GLY A 93 -6.45 10.08 20.40
N LYS A 94 -6.01 10.04 19.12
CA LYS A 94 -6.63 10.79 18.01
C LYS A 94 -7.75 9.99 17.33
N VAL A 95 -7.99 8.76 17.72
CA VAL A 95 -9.08 7.91 17.26
C VAL A 95 -9.83 7.37 18.47
N ASP A 96 -11.15 7.26 18.35
CA ASP A 96 -12.00 6.82 19.46
C ASP A 96 -11.94 5.30 19.67
N MET A 97 -11.67 4.55 18.60
CA MET A 97 -11.67 3.08 18.65
C MET A 97 -10.68 2.49 17.64
N ILE A 98 -10.05 1.39 18.01
CA ILE A 98 -9.23 0.55 17.13
C ILE A 98 -9.82 -0.87 17.17
N LEU A 99 -10.27 -1.35 16.00
CA LEU A 99 -10.70 -2.73 15.85
C LEU A 99 -9.48 -3.58 15.45
N ASP A 100 -9.13 -4.53 16.30
CA ASP A 100 -8.00 -5.43 16.01
C ASP A 100 -8.47 -6.62 15.18
N GLY A 101 -8.10 -6.62 13.92
CA GLY A 101 -8.32 -7.71 12.97
C GLY A 101 -7.09 -8.62 12.80
N GLY A 102 -6.07 -8.47 13.64
CA GLY A 102 -4.79 -9.16 13.49
C GLY A 102 -3.83 -8.44 12.52
N GLN A 103 -2.72 -9.11 12.22
CA GLN A 103 -1.74 -8.61 11.25
C GLN A 103 -2.29 -8.71 9.83
N THR A 104 -2.00 -7.69 8.99
CA THR A 104 -2.39 -7.71 7.58
C THR A 104 -1.63 -8.80 6.81
N GLU A 105 -2.35 -9.62 6.04
CA GLU A 105 -1.78 -10.77 5.32
C GLU A 105 -0.90 -10.35 4.12
N ILE A 106 -1.28 -9.28 3.41
CA ILE A 106 -0.56 -8.82 2.20
C ILE A 106 0.54 -7.83 2.56
N GLY A 107 0.35 -7.03 3.61
CA GLY A 107 1.30 -6.04 4.11
C GLY A 107 1.44 -4.78 3.23
N LEU A 108 0.86 -4.75 2.04
CA LEU A 108 0.82 -3.60 1.13
C LEU A 108 -0.62 -3.13 0.93
N GLU A 109 -0.76 -1.88 0.52
CA GLU A 109 -2.06 -1.34 0.13
C GLU A 109 -2.57 -1.97 -1.18
N SER A 110 -3.85 -1.76 -1.47
CA SER A 110 -4.50 -2.20 -2.70
C SER A 110 -3.82 -1.65 -3.95
N THR A 111 -3.84 -2.43 -5.02
CA THR A 111 -3.60 -1.94 -6.38
C THR A 111 -4.73 -0.99 -6.78
N ILE A 112 -4.41 0.15 -7.38
CA ILE A 112 -5.39 1.15 -7.79
C ILE A 112 -5.40 1.27 -9.30
N LEU A 113 -6.56 1.04 -9.90
CA LEU A 113 -6.83 1.24 -11.32
C LEU A 113 -7.83 2.38 -11.50
N LYS A 114 -7.59 3.29 -12.43
CA LYS A 114 -8.61 4.18 -12.99
C LYS A 114 -9.25 3.48 -14.17
N ILE A 115 -10.57 3.42 -14.17
CA ILE A 115 -11.34 2.83 -15.26
C ILE A 115 -12.15 3.92 -15.94
N ASP A 116 -11.92 4.06 -17.23
CA ASP A 116 -12.65 4.97 -18.11
C ASP A 116 -13.17 4.19 -19.33
N GLY A 117 -14.46 3.90 -19.35
CA GLY A 117 -15.09 3.01 -20.33
C GLY A 117 -14.47 1.62 -20.28
N GLU A 118 -13.82 1.21 -21.35
CA GLU A 118 -13.11 -0.08 -21.49
C GLU A 118 -11.59 0.05 -21.34
N ARG A 119 -11.08 1.21 -20.90
CA ARG A 119 -9.65 1.44 -20.63
C ARG A 119 -9.37 1.33 -19.14
N ALA A 120 -8.24 0.74 -18.81
CA ALA A 120 -7.75 0.61 -17.46
C ALA A 120 -6.33 1.18 -17.31
N MET A 121 -6.15 2.12 -16.40
CA MET A 121 -4.87 2.77 -16.11
C MET A 121 -4.42 2.44 -14.70
N LEU A 122 -3.19 1.94 -14.55
CA LEU A 122 -2.56 1.71 -13.25
C LEU A 122 -2.14 3.06 -12.65
N LEU A 123 -2.76 3.41 -11.52
CA LEU A 123 -2.40 4.58 -10.73
C LEU A 123 -1.40 4.23 -9.62
N ARG A 124 -1.50 3.03 -9.07
CA ARG A 124 -0.61 2.56 -8.00
C ARG A 124 -0.50 1.05 -8.01
N PRO A 125 0.70 0.46 -8.15
CA PRO A 125 0.90 -0.95 -7.91
C PRO A 125 0.66 -1.28 -6.43
N GLY A 126 0.17 -2.48 -6.10
CA GLY A 126 -0.20 -2.85 -4.73
C GLY A 126 -0.34 -4.35 -4.54
N GLY A 127 -1.24 -4.76 -3.63
CA GLY A 127 -1.41 -6.15 -3.21
C GLY A 127 -1.94 -7.13 -4.28
N LEU A 128 -2.26 -6.64 -5.48
CA LEU A 128 -2.62 -7.45 -6.66
C LEU A 128 -1.64 -7.10 -7.78
N SER A 129 -0.95 -8.08 -8.36
CA SER A 129 0.07 -7.83 -9.38
C SER A 129 -0.56 -7.43 -10.73
N VAL A 130 0.18 -6.63 -11.50
CA VAL A 130 -0.24 -6.19 -12.84
C VAL A 130 -0.45 -7.40 -13.75
N GLU A 131 0.47 -8.35 -13.71
CA GLU A 131 0.43 -9.56 -14.54
C GLU A 131 -0.82 -10.40 -14.25
N GLU A 132 -1.24 -10.48 -12.99
CA GLU A 132 -2.45 -11.20 -12.58
C GLU A 132 -3.71 -10.50 -13.10
N ILE A 133 -3.75 -9.17 -13.01
CA ILE A 133 -4.88 -8.39 -13.54
C ILE A 133 -4.98 -8.55 -15.05
N GLU A 134 -3.89 -8.33 -15.77
CA GLU A 134 -3.87 -8.44 -17.24
C GLU A 134 -4.27 -9.84 -17.71
N ARG A 135 -3.77 -10.88 -17.04
CA ARG A 135 -4.06 -12.27 -17.39
C ARG A 135 -5.54 -12.66 -17.16
N LEU A 136 -6.12 -12.27 -16.01
CA LEU A 136 -7.48 -12.68 -15.63
C LEU A 136 -8.54 -11.79 -16.29
N ALA A 137 -8.28 -10.50 -16.43
CA ALA A 137 -9.23 -9.56 -17.05
C ALA A 137 -9.09 -9.48 -18.57
N GLY A 138 -8.00 -10.03 -19.14
CA GLY A 138 -7.75 -9.97 -20.58
C GLY A 138 -7.53 -8.55 -21.13
N VAL A 139 -7.07 -7.63 -20.27
CA VAL A 139 -6.82 -6.23 -20.61
C VAL A 139 -5.34 -5.89 -20.44
N LYS A 140 -4.84 -4.95 -21.24
CA LYS A 140 -3.54 -4.32 -21.03
C LYS A 140 -3.73 -3.06 -20.18
N LEU A 141 -2.90 -2.91 -19.15
CA LEU A 141 -2.94 -1.75 -18.28
C LEU A 141 -2.07 -0.64 -18.86
N GLU A 142 -2.66 0.53 -19.02
CA GLU A 142 -1.90 1.76 -19.24
C GLU A 142 -1.26 2.17 -17.90
N ARG A 143 -0.16 2.94 -17.95
CA ARG A 143 0.49 3.47 -16.74
C ARG A 143 0.28 4.97 -16.66
N ALA A 144 -0.09 5.46 -15.49
CA ALA A 144 -0.19 6.89 -15.24
C ALA A 144 1.19 7.55 -15.40
N SER A 145 1.22 8.74 -15.99
CA SER A 145 2.43 9.54 -16.04
C SER A 145 2.86 9.98 -14.64
N ALA A 146 4.16 9.96 -14.35
CA ALA A 146 4.71 10.44 -13.09
C ALA A 146 4.43 11.93 -12.83
N SER A 147 4.17 12.72 -13.89
CA SER A 147 3.81 14.14 -13.83
C SER A 147 2.31 14.40 -13.94
N GLY A 148 1.48 13.35 -13.94
CA GLY A 148 0.02 13.46 -14.02
C GLY A 148 -0.62 13.99 -12.73
N PRO A 149 -1.93 14.31 -12.77
CA PRO A 149 -2.66 14.75 -11.59
C PRO A 149 -2.70 13.64 -10.51
N ILE A 150 -2.76 14.05 -9.24
CA ILE A 150 -2.92 13.14 -8.11
C ILE A 150 -4.39 12.74 -8.04
N GLU A 151 -4.73 11.53 -8.47
CA GLU A 151 -6.09 11.01 -8.52
C GLU A 151 -6.35 9.90 -7.48
N ALA A 152 -5.30 9.48 -6.76
CA ALA A 152 -5.41 8.41 -5.78
C ALA A 152 -4.41 8.58 -4.63
N PRO A 153 -4.70 8.00 -3.44
CA PRO A 153 -3.77 7.98 -2.31
C PRO A 153 -2.46 7.27 -2.66
N GLY A 154 -1.33 7.76 -2.14
CA GLY A 154 -0.01 7.15 -2.33
C GLY A 154 0.68 7.51 -3.66
N MET A 155 0.15 8.47 -4.43
CA MET A 155 0.81 9.00 -5.63
C MET A 155 1.84 10.10 -5.32
N LEU A 156 1.91 10.61 -4.08
CA LEU A 156 2.91 11.60 -3.67
C LEU A 156 4.33 11.06 -3.88
N ALA A 157 5.24 11.90 -4.34
CA ALA A 157 6.63 11.54 -4.58
C ALA A 157 7.35 11.03 -3.32
N SER A 158 7.10 11.66 -2.15
CA SER A 158 7.59 11.20 -0.85
C SER A 158 6.41 10.71 0.00
N HIS A 159 6.44 9.45 0.37
CA HIS A 159 5.44 8.78 1.20
C HIS A 159 6.05 7.55 1.87
N TYR A 160 5.41 6.99 2.91
CA TYR A 160 5.90 5.78 3.62
C TYR A 160 7.28 5.96 4.29
N ALA A 161 7.70 7.21 4.50
CA ALA A 161 9.08 7.49 4.88
C ALA A 161 9.35 7.22 6.38
N PRO A 162 10.32 6.34 6.72
CA PRO A 162 10.86 6.26 8.08
C PRO A 162 11.58 7.56 8.44
N GLN A 163 11.92 7.75 9.73
CA GLN A 163 12.76 8.88 10.15
C GLN A 163 14.21 8.66 9.74
N ALA A 164 14.70 7.43 9.82
CA ALA A 164 16.03 7.06 9.38
C ALA A 164 16.16 7.17 7.85
N ARG A 165 17.36 7.50 7.37
CA ARG A 165 17.69 7.51 5.95
C ARG A 165 17.56 6.10 5.38
N LEU A 166 16.96 5.97 4.20
CA LEU A 166 16.82 4.72 3.48
C LEU A 166 17.82 4.64 2.31
N LEU A 167 18.56 3.54 2.23
CA LEU A 167 19.51 3.24 1.16
C LEU A 167 19.02 1.98 0.43
N LEU A 168 18.67 2.13 -0.86
CA LEU A 168 18.09 1.05 -1.66
C LEU A 168 19.16 0.29 -2.43
N ASN A 169 18.84 -0.95 -2.81
CA ASN A 169 19.68 -1.82 -3.64
C ASN A 169 21.07 -2.04 -3.04
N ALA A 170 21.16 -2.10 -1.73
CA ALA A 170 22.41 -2.38 -1.03
C ALA A 170 22.73 -3.88 -1.12
N GLY A 171 23.78 -4.24 -1.85
CA GLY A 171 24.22 -5.63 -1.97
C GLY A 171 24.80 -6.21 -0.66
N ALA A 172 25.16 -5.33 0.28
CA ALA A 172 25.64 -5.68 1.62
C ALA A 172 25.32 -4.54 2.60
N PRO A 173 25.16 -4.87 3.91
CA PRO A 173 24.95 -3.85 4.93
C PRO A 173 26.19 -3.00 5.19
N GLY A 174 26.02 -1.68 5.42
CA GLY A 174 27.07 -0.84 5.98
C GLY A 174 27.33 -1.13 7.47
N ASP A 175 28.48 -0.69 8.03
CA ASP A 175 28.92 -1.02 9.41
C ASP A 175 27.93 -0.57 10.50
N ARG A 176 27.26 0.56 10.29
CA ARG A 176 26.32 1.18 11.21
C ARG A 176 24.90 1.26 10.66
N ASP A 177 24.52 0.35 9.76
CA ASP A 177 23.19 0.30 9.17
C ASP A 177 22.34 -0.80 9.81
N PHE A 178 21.03 -0.56 9.83
CA PHE A 178 20.07 -1.65 9.93
C PHE A 178 19.85 -2.22 8.52
N TYR A 179 19.90 -3.53 8.38
CA TYR A 179 19.77 -4.18 7.06
C TYR A 179 18.45 -4.91 6.90
N LEU A 180 17.69 -4.54 5.88
CA LEU A 180 16.54 -5.30 5.42
C LEU A 180 16.99 -6.18 4.26
N ASP A 181 17.17 -7.43 4.57
CA ASP A 181 17.71 -8.46 3.68
C ASP A 181 16.63 -9.14 2.85
N PHE A 182 16.99 -9.81 1.75
CA PHE A 182 16.10 -10.60 0.93
C PHE A 182 16.83 -11.79 0.31
N GLY A 183 16.17 -12.96 0.33
CA GLY A 183 16.78 -14.21 -0.13
C GLY A 183 17.81 -14.78 0.85
N ASP A 184 18.61 -15.72 0.39
CA ASP A 184 19.71 -16.34 1.15
C ASP A 184 21.03 -15.60 0.87
N SER A 185 21.23 -14.46 1.51
CA SER A 185 22.38 -13.58 1.30
C SER A 185 23.57 -13.88 2.20
N GLY A 186 23.40 -14.74 3.19
CA GLY A 186 24.39 -14.99 4.25
C GLY A 186 24.40 -13.95 5.38
N PHE A 187 23.66 -12.84 5.29
CA PHE A 187 23.64 -11.79 6.33
C PHE A 187 22.59 -12.02 7.43
N ALA A 188 21.78 -13.07 7.37
CA ALA A 188 20.67 -13.32 8.28
C ALA A 188 21.06 -13.43 9.76
N ARG A 189 22.32 -13.72 10.08
CA ARG A 189 22.86 -13.83 11.45
C ARG A 189 23.53 -12.55 11.94
N ARG A 190 23.64 -11.52 11.11
CA ARG A 190 24.26 -10.26 11.48
C ARG A 190 23.34 -9.48 12.43
N PRO A 191 23.88 -8.84 13.50
CA PRO A 191 23.13 -7.91 14.33
C PRO A 191 22.48 -6.81 13.48
N ASN A 192 21.29 -6.34 13.90
CA ASN A 192 20.53 -5.31 13.20
C ASN A 192 20.17 -5.70 11.73
N THR A 193 19.79 -6.96 11.54
CA THR A 193 19.31 -7.46 10.26
C THR A 193 17.96 -8.15 10.44
N LEU A 194 17.01 -7.83 9.58
CA LEU A 194 15.77 -8.58 9.35
C LEU A 194 15.72 -9.01 7.90
N ASN A 195 15.31 -10.24 7.63
CA ASN A 195 15.19 -10.74 6.28
C ASN A 195 13.71 -10.74 5.85
N LEU A 196 13.38 -9.97 4.83
CA LEU A 196 12.01 -9.83 4.32
C LEU A 196 11.44 -11.16 3.83
N SER A 197 12.28 -12.01 3.23
CA SER A 197 11.96 -13.39 2.87
C SER A 197 13.23 -14.17 2.60
N ARG A 198 13.53 -15.16 3.43
CA ARG A 198 14.71 -16.04 3.23
C ARG A 198 14.56 -16.92 1.99
N SER A 199 13.34 -17.29 1.65
CA SER A 199 13.01 -18.08 0.45
C SER A 199 13.06 -17.28 -0.85
N GLY A 200 13.23 -15.97 -0.79
CA GLY A 200 13.13 -15.08 -1.96
C GLY A 200 11.70 -14.89 -2.47
N SER A 201 10.69 -15.13 -1.63
CA SER A 201 9.29 -14.92 -1.96
C SER A 201 8.94 -13.43 -1.86
N VAL A 202 8.58 -12.81 -2.99
CA VAL A 202 8.11 -11.42 -3.02
C VAL A 202 6.77 -11.25 -2.27
N ARG A 203 5.95 -12.30 -2.16
CA ARG A 203 4.71 -12.27 -1.37
C ARG A 203 5.02 -12.16 0.12
N GLU A 204 5.95 -12.96 0.63
CA GLU A 204 6.40 -12.91 2.02
C GLU A 204 7.08 -11.57 2.33
N ALA A 205 7.92 -11.09 1.40
CA ALA A 205 8.57 -9.78 1.53
C ALA A 205 7.56 -8.63 1.59
N ALA A 206 6.50 -8.68 0.79
CA ALA A 206 5.41 -7.71 0.83
C ALA A 206 4.71 -7.70 2.20
N ALA A 207 4.38 -8.88 2.73
CA ALA A 207 3.74 -9.02 4.04
C ALA A 207 4.59 -8.44 5.18
N ASN A 208 5.92 -8.55 5.09
CA ASN A 208 6.85 -8.11 6.11
C ASN A 208 7.32 -6.65 5.96
N LEU A 209 7.17 -6.03 4.78
CA LEU A 209 7.84 -4.77 4.43
C LEU A 209 7.63 -3.67 5.47
N PHE A 210 6.38 -3.29 5.73
CA PHE A 210 6.10 -2.15 6.61
C PHE A 210 6.37 -2.46 8.08
N ALA A 211 6.10 -3.69 8.54
CA ALA A 211 6.44 -4.12 9.89
C ALA A 211 7.96 -4.01 10.13
N TYR A 212 8.76 -4.49 9.17
CA TYR A 212 10.22 -4.48 9.29
C TYR A 212 10.82 -3.08 9.09
N LEU A 213 10.23 -2.25 8.22
CA LEU A 213 10.62 -0.84 8.13
C LEU A 213 10.38 -0.10 9.46
N ARG A 214 9.24 -0.33 10.13
CA ARG A 214 8.96 0.24 11.45
C ARG A 214 9.96 -0.24 12.51
N ALA A 215 10.23 -1.54 12.55
CA ALA A 215 11.19 -2.13 13.48
C ALA A 215 12.61 -1.59 13.25
N ALA A 216 13.01 -1.49 11.97
CA ALA A 216 14.31 -0.94 11.57
C ALA A 216 14.45 0.55 11.97
N ASP A 217 13.41 1.35 11.73
CA ASP A 217 13.39 2.77 12.09
C ASP A 217 13.48 2.98 13.61
N ALA A 218 12.74 2.19 14.39
CA ALA A 218 12.84 2.19 15.85
C ALA A 218 14.25 1.78 16.33
N ALA A 219 14.83 0.74 15.74
CA ALA A 219 16.18 0.28 16.06
C ALA A 219 17.26 1.33 15.70
N CYS A 220 17.10 2.01 14.57
CA CYS A 220 18.01 3.10 14.17
C CYS A 220 18.02 4.22 15.22
N ARG A 221 16.85 4.62 15.73
CA ARG A 221 16.76 5.63 16.79
C ARG A 221 17.39 5.15 18.10
N ALA A 222 17.02 3.92 18.55
CA ALA A 222 17.48 3.39 19.83
C ALA A 222 18.99 3.13 19.88
N LYS A 223 19.61 2.75 18.76
CA LYS A 223 21.02 2.34 18.67
C LYS A 223 21.89 3.37 17.94
N ALA A 224 21.36 4.56 17.61
CA ALA A 224 22.04 5.60 16.83
C ALA A 224 22.69 5.05 15.53
N LEU A 225 21.97 4.19 14.81
CA LEU A 225 22.42 3.70 13.51
C LEU A 225 22.25 4.81 12.45
N LYS A 226 23.02 4.74 11.36
CA LYS A 226 23.10 5.80 10.35
C LYS A 226 21.98 5.73 9.33
N ALA A 227 21.55 4.52 8.95
CA ALA A 227 20.59 4.30 7.87
C ALA A 227 19.91 2.93 7.99
N ILE A 228 18.87 2.77 7.20
CA ILE A 228 18.27 1.47 6.87
C ILE A 228 18.73 1.15 5.45
N SER A 229 19.54 0.12 5.28
CA SER A 229 19.95 -0.40 3.98
C SER A 229 19.02 -1.54 3.58
N VAL A 230 18.56 -1.56 2.33
CA VAL A 230 17.61 -2.56 1.80
C VAL A 230 18.24 -3.31 0.65
N ALA A 231 18.21 -4.65 0.72
CA ALA A 231 18.65 -5.53 -0.36
C ALA A 231 17.85 -5.28 -1.65
N PRO A 232 18.40 -5.62 -2.84
CA PRO A 232 17.66 -5.58 -4.09
C PRO A 232 16.45 -6.53 -4.05
N ILE A 233 15.27 -6.04 -4.44
CA ILE A 233 14.04 -6.82 -4.56
C ILE A 233 13.72 -7.00 -6.05
N PRO A 234 13.42 -8.23 -6.53
CA PRO A 234 13.05 -8.46 -7.92
C PRO A 234 11.81 -7.64 -8.32
N ASP A 235 11.88 -6.94 -9.47
CA ASP A 235 10.81 -6.07 -9.98
C ASP A 235 9.79 -6.87 -10.81
N ARG A 236 9.13 -7.84 -10.16
CA ARG A 236 8.08 -8.69 -10.77
C ARG A 236 7.02 -9.05 -9.74
N GLY A 237 5.79 -9.24 -10.18
CA GLY A 237 4.67 -9.53 -9.30
C GLY A 237 4.51 -8.45 -8.22
N LEU A 238 4.42 -8.84 -6.96
CA LEU A 238 4.36 -7.87 -5.84
C LEU A 238 5.67 -7.09 -5.63
N GLY A 239 6.78 -7.51 -6.24
CA GLY A 239 8.05 -6.81 -6.15
C GLY A 239 8.00 -5.40 -6.75
N GLU A 240 7.21 -5.19 -7.80
CA GLU A 240 6.96 -3.84 -8.34
C GLU A 240 6.35 -2.91 -7.27
N ALA A 241 5.36 -3.40 -6.53
CA ALA A 241 4.74 -2.62 -5.47
C ALA A 241 5.69 -2.38 -4.28
N ILE A 242 6.52 -3.36 -3.92
CA ILE A 242 7.56 -3.20 -2.90
C ILE A 242 8.53 -2.09 -3.31
N ASN A 243 9.05 -2.16 -4.54
CA ASN A 243 10.01 -1.19 -5.06
C ASN A 243 9.41 0.22 -5.18
N ASP A 244 8.15 0.36 -5.59
CA ASP A 244 7.44 1.65 -5.56
C ASP A 244 7.38 2.23 -4.13
N ARG A 245 7.04 1.43 -3.12
CA ARG A 245 6.99 1.87 -1.71
C ARG A 245 8.36 2.28 -1.19
N LEU A 246 9.38 1.49 -1.49
CA LEU A 246 10.76 1.77 -1.10
C LEU A 246 11.30 3.05 -1.77
N ALA A 247 11.05 3.24 -3.06
CA ALA A 247 11.45 4.44 -3.78
C ALA A 247 10.81 5.70 -3.18
N ARG A 248 9.50 5.67 -2.87
CA ARG A 248 8.79 6.80 -2.22
C ARG A 248 9.26 7.03 -0.79
N ALA A 249 9.60 5.95 -0.06
CA ALA A 249 10.12 6.03 1.30
C ALA A 249 11.53 6.64 1.36
N ALA A 250 12.33 6.42 0.31
CA ALA A 250 13.68 6.96 0.17
C ALA A 250 13.72 8.37 -0.43
N ALA A 251 12.61 8.84 -1.01
CA ALA A 251 12.54 10.15 -1.66
C ALA A 251 12.72 11.28 -0.63
N PRO A 252 13.32 12.42 -1.03
CA PRO A 252 13.46 13.58 -0.18
C PRO A 252 12.11 14.03 0.38
N LYS A 253 12.04 14.25 1.70
CA LYS A 253 10.83 14.80 2.31
C LYS A 253 10.62 16.23 1.83
N PRO A 254 9.38 16.65 1.55
CA PRO A 254 9.09 18.04 1.28
C PRO A 254 9.60 18.89 2.45
N LYS A 255 10.22 20.02 2.16
CA LYS A 255 10.58 20.99 3.21
C LYS A 255 9.28 21.49 3.86
N PRO A 256 9.27 21.64 5.20
CA PRO A 256 8.12 22.16 5.92
C PRO A 256 7.73 23.56 5.46
#